data_2019030ef5053f5fe0f93a14eb91d6af
#
_entry.id   2019030ef5053f5fe0f93a14eb91d6af
#
_cell.length_a   1.000
_cell.length_b   1.000
_cell.length_c   1.000
_cell.angle_alpha   90.00
_cell.angle_beta   90.00
_cell.angle_gamma   90.00
#
_symmetry.space_group_name_H-M   'P 1'
#
loop_
_entity.id
_entity.type
_entity.pdbx_description
1 polymer ?
#
loop_
_entity_poly.entity_id
_entity_poly.type
_entity_poly.pdbx_seq_one_letter_code
_entity_poly.pdbx_strand_id
1 'polypeptide(L)'
;MKRHALALLSPLALGMLFATNISHAADLTVVNFGGANANAQKLAYIEPFQKSTGNKITTVEFNGELAKVKAMVEAKKVIWDVVEIDGGDLARACDDGLIEKLDLLKTIKKDDYLPEAINNECGMGAFVWSTAMAYDADKLKTAPQGWVDFWDTKKFPGKRGMKKSAEFTLEFALMADGVPTKDVYKVLNTKAGVDRAFKKLDQLKPNIQWWDAGALPAQYLVAGDVVMAAAYNGRIDAAQREGKNLKVVWSGSVYTLDYWVIPKGSPNKAAAEKFISFATDAANQKVYANNIAYGPVNKNTLKLLDAKTLDNLPTSAANAKDAVQLSQQFWTDHGEELEQRFAAWIAK
;
A
#
# COMPACT_ATOMS: atom_id res chain seq x y z
N MET A 1 -43.07 69.29 54.38
CA MET A 1 -42.21 68.10 54.61
C MET A 1 -42.37 67.22 53.40
N LYS A 2 -41.47 67.25 52.41
CA LYS A 2 -41.45 66.41 51.21
C LYS A 2 -40.19 65.48 51.25
N ARG A 3 -40.35 64.18 51.31
CA ARG A 3 -39.31 63.18 51.26
C ARG A 3 -39.04 62.84 49.81
N HIS A 4 -37.82 63.01 49.35
CA HIS A 4 -37.32 62.58 48.05
C HIS A 4 -36.82 61.15 48.21
N ALA A 5 -37.33 60.25 47.40
CA ALA A 5 -36.76 58.89 47.25
C ALA A 5 -35.75 58.88 46.10
N LEU A 6 -34.52 58.52 46.40
CA LEU A 6 -33.46 58.24 45.40
C LEU A 6 -33.62 56.81 44.88
N ALA A 7 -33.82 56.69 43.57
CA ALA A 7 -33.79 55.41 42.88
C ALA A 7 -32.34 55.08 42.46
N LEU A 8 -31.79 54.01 42.99
CA LEU A 8 -30.50 53.43 42.59
C LEU A 8 -30.70 52.55 41.35
N LEU A 9 -30.11 52.98 40.24
CA LEU A 9 -29.98 52.20 39.01
C LEU A 9 -28.74 51.30 39.12
N SER A 10 -28.92 49.98 39.21
CA SER A 10 -27.84 48.97 39.05
C SER A 10 -27.60 48.68 37.56
N PRO A 11 -26.33 48.71 37.09
CA PRO A 11 -26.04 48.24 35.75
C PRO A 11 -25.97 46.69 35.73
N LEU A 12 -26.84 46.04 34.96
CA LEU A 12 -26.70 44.62 34.60
C LEU A 12 -25.48 44.45 33.69
N ALA A 13 -24.43 43.89 34.22
CA ALA A 13 -23.28 43.44 33.43
C ALA A 13 -23.68 42.13 32.69
N LEU A 14 -23.91 42.24 31.39
CA LEU A 14 -24.15 41.09 30.49
C LEU A 14 -22.83 40.41 30.22
N GLY A 15 -22.48 39.41 31.02
CA GLY A 15 -21.30 38.55 30.81
C GLY A 15 -21.50 37.66 29.58
N MET A 16 -20.89 38.01 28.43
CA MET A 16 -20.75 37.09 27.29
C MET A 16 -19.82 35.92 27.70
N LEU A 17 -20.42 34.78 27.97
CA LEU A 17 -19.74 33.52 28.04
C LEU A 17 -19.26 33.14 26.61
N PHE A 18 -18.00 33.43 26.31
CA PHE A 18 -17.31 32.80 25.19
C PHE A 18 -17.16 31.32 25.52
N ALA A 19 -18.04 30.47 25.02
CA ALA A 19 -17.83 29.04 24.99
C ALA A 19 -16.63 28.78 24.08
N THR A 20 -15.45 28.70 24.65
CA THR A 20 -14.28 28.14 23.96
C THR A 20 -14.61 26.68 23.70
N ASN A 21 -14.93 26.33 22.45
CA ASN A 21 -14.93 24.95 22.00
C ASN A 21 -13.51 24.43 22.17
N ILE A 22 -13.21 23.83 23.32
CA ILE A 22 -12.03 23.01 23.49
C ILE A 22 -12.29 21.78 22.63
N SER A 23 -11.78 21.82 21.40
CA SER A 23 -11.69 20.64 20.55
C SER A 23 -10.84 19.63 21.33
N HIS A 24 -11.46 18.67 21.98
CA HIS A 24 -10.73 17.55 22.55
C HIS A 24 -9.99 16.85 21.40
N ALA A 25 -8.67 16.74 21.53
CA ALA A 25 -7.87 15.93 20.64
C ALA A 25 -8.40 14.50 20.70
N ALA A 26 -8.78 13.93 19.55
CA ALA A 26 -9.29 12.59 19.49
C ALA A 26 -8.15 11.58 19.48
N ASP A 27 -8.22 10.56 20.32
CA ASP A 27 -7.31 9.43 20.22
C ASP A 27 -7.68 8.60 18.99
N LEU A 28 -6.70 8.33 18.12
CA LEU A 28 -6.89 7.55 16.89
C LEU A 28 -6.16 6.21 16.97
N THR A 29 -6.77 5.17 16.40
CA THR A 29 -6.09 3.91 16.11
C THR A 29 -5.81 3.82 14.62
N VAL A 30 -4.54 3.78 14.24
CA VAL A 30 -4.08 3.64 12.85
C VAL A 30 -3.47 2.26 12.66
N VAL A 31 -3.97 1.52 11.67
CA VAL A 31 -3.62 0.13 11.40
C VAL A 31 -2.88 0.02 10.07
N ASN A 32 -1.76 -0.72 10.05
CA ASN A 32 -0.93 -0.88 8.87
C ASN A 32 -0.26 -2.27 8.81
N PHE A 33 0.46 -2.54 7.70
CA PHE A 33 1.14 -3.83 7.46
C PHE A 33 2.48 -4.01 8.17
N GLY A 34 2.84 -3.14 9.12
CA GLY A 34 4.01 -3.32 9.97
C GLY A 34 5.38 -3.17 9.29
N GLY A 35 6.42 -3.51 10.02
CA GLY A 35 7.80 -3.56 9.54
C GLY A 35 8.34 -2.21 9.02
N ALA A 36 9.10 -2.24 7.91
CA ALA A 36 9.69 -1.03 7.31
C ALA A 36 8.63 0.00 6.90
N ASN A 37 7.44 -0.45 6.45
CA ASN A 37 6.32 0.42 6.13
C ASN A 37 5.83 1.19 7.37
N ALA A 38 5.55 0.49 8.48
CA ALA A 38 5.13 1.13 9.72
C ALA A 38 6.18 2.13 10.26
N ASN A 39 7.46 1.80 10.16
CA ASN A 39 8.54 2.70 10.56
C ASN A 39 8.57 3.97 9.70
N ALA A 40 8.41 3.86 8.38
CA ALA A 40 8.33 5.01 7.49
C ALA A 40 7.09 5.87 7.78
N GLN A 41 5.93 5.25 8.01
CA GLN A 41 4.70 5.95 8.37
C GLN A 41 4.81 6.64 9.74
N LYS A 42 5.47 6.01 10.71
CA LYS A 42 5.73 6.62 12.01
C LYS A 42 6.45 7.95 11.86
N LEU A 43 7.53 7.98 11.09
CA LEU A 43 8.35 9.17 10.87
C LEU A 43 7.64 10.23 10.02
N ALA A 44 6.90 9.80 9.00
CA ALA A 44 6.29 10.71 8.03
C ALA A 44 4.93 11.24 8.48
N TYR A 45 4.13 10.43 9.16
CA TYR A 45 2.73 10.72 9.41
C TYR A 45 2.37 10.75 10.89
N ILE A 46 2.70 9.68 11.64
CA ILE A 46 2.21 9.48 13.02
C ILE A 46 2.76 10.55 13.97
N GLU A 47 4.09 10.61 14.11
CA GLU A 47 4.74 11.56 15.02
C GLU A 47 4.48 13.03 14.64
N PRO A 48 4.59 13.44 13.35
CA PRO A 48 4.29 14.81 12.96
C PRO A 48 2.82 15.19 13.16
N PHE A 49 1.87 14.29 12.88
CA PHE A 49 0.45 14.55 13.12
C PHE A 49 0.14 14.73 14.60
N GLN A 50 0.64 13.85 15.47
CA GLN A 50 0.50 13.99 16.92
C GLN A 50 1.05 15.32 17.41
N LYS A 51 2.24 15.69 16.91
CA LYS A 51 2.88 16.97 17.30
C LYS A 51 2.08 18.20 16.85
N SER A 52 1.48 18.16 15.66
CA SER A 52 0.75 19.30 15.09
C SER A 52 -0.66 19.47 15.62
N THR A 53 -1.31 18.38 16.03
CA THR A 53 -2.74 18.37 16.41
C THR A 53 -2.99 18.14 17.89
N GLY A 54 -2.03 17.56 18.61
CA GLY A 54 -2.21 17.09 19.98
C GLY A 54 -2.98 15.76 20.09
N ASN A 55 -3.44 15.18 18.97
CA ASN A 55 -4.10 13.88 18.96
C ASN A 55 -3.10 12.79 19.33
N LYS A 56 -3.52 11.82 20.14
CA LYS A 56 -2.74 10.62 20.39
C LYS A 56 -3.07 9.55 19.36
N ILE A 57 -2.05 8.92 18.80
CA ILE A 57 -2.23 7.79 17.85
C ILE A 57 -1.68 6.51 18.44
N THR A 58 -2.51 5.48 18.49
CA THR A 58 -2.09 4.10 18.73
C THR A 58 -1.95 3.39 17.38
N THR A 59 -0.80 2.76 17.14
CA THR A 59 -0.56 1.98 15.92
C THR A 59 -0.81 0.50 16.19
N VAL A 60 -1.44 -0.18 15.22
CA VAL A 60 -1.69 -1.63 15.23
C VAL A 60 -1.18 -2.22 13.94
N GLU A 61 -0.48 -3.33 14.02
CA GLU A 61 -0.05 -4.11 12.85
C GLU A 61 -1.05 -5.23 12.55
N PHE A 62 -1.30 -5.48 11.27
CA PHE A 62 -2.13 -6.60 10.82
C PHE A 62 -1.61 -7.12 9.46
N ASN A 63 -2.20 -8.21 8.94
CA ASN A 63 -1.78 -8.81 7.67
C ASN A 63 -2.86 -8.68 6.56
N GLY A 64 -3.72 -7.67 6.66
CA GLY A 64 -4.72 -7.38 5.63
C GLY A 64 -6.06 -8.14 5.81
N GLU A 65 -6.29 -8.80 6.94
CA GLU A 65 -7.51 -9.60 7.12
C GLU A 65 -8.76 -8.72 7.27
N LEU A 66 -9.49 -8.46 6.18
CA LEU A 66 -10.77 -7.74 6.20
C LEU A 66 -11.80 -8.37 7.15
N ALA A 67 -11.68 -9.67 7.46
CA ALA A 67 -12.54 -10.33 8.42
C ALA A 67 -12.54 -9.67 9.82
N LYS A 68 -11.41 -9.07 10.23
CA LYS A 68 -11.32 -8.30 11.48
C LYS A 68 -12.13 -7.01 11.41
N VAL A 69 -12.08 -6.30 10.30
CA VAL A 69 -12.87 -5.10 10.04
C VAL A 69 -14.36 -5.47 10.05
N LYS A 70 -14.73 -6.51 9.30
CA LYS A 70 -16.11 -7.03 9.23
C LYS A 70 -16.66 -7.38 10.62
N ALA A 71 -15.90 -8.12 11.42
CA ALA A 71 -16.33 -8.49 12.77
C ALA A 71 -16.60 -7.28 13.68
N MET A 72 -15.77 -6.23 13.61
CA MET A 72 -15.98 -5.00 14.39
C MET A 72 -17.23 -4.24 13.94
N VAL A 73 -17.44 -4.15 12.62
CA VAL A 73 -18.60 -3.45 12.03
C VAL A 73 -19.91 -4.17 12.36
N GLU A 74 -19.96 -5.49 12.17
CA GLU A 74 -21.13 -6.33 12.49
C GLU A 74 -21.47 -6.29 13.98
N ALA A 75 -20.45 -6.32 14.85
CA ALA A 75 -20.61 -6.20 16.30
C ALA A 75 -20.97 -4.77 16.74
N LYS A 76 -20.96 -3.78 15.84
CA LYS A 76 -21.13 -2.35 16.16
C LYS A 76 -20.16 -1.87 17.24
N LYS A 77 -18.98 -2.44 17.27
CA LYS A 77 -17.88 -2.13 18.21
C LYS A 77 -16.59 -1.89 17.43
N VAL A 78 -16.53 -0.75 16.76
CA VAL A 78 -15.37 -0.36 15.94
C VAL A 78 -14.34 0.33 16.82
N ILE A 79 -13.13 -0.22 16.87
CA ILE A 79 -12.01 0.28 17.69
C ILE A 79 -10.82 0.73 16.82
N TRP A 80 -10.90 0.57 15.50
CA TRP A 80 -9.93 1.05 14.52
C TRP A 80 -10.51 2.27 13.80
N ASP A 81 -9.70 3.29 13.57
CA ASP A 81 -10.16 4.54 12.96
C ASP A 81 -9.63 4.72 11.54
N VAL A 82 -8.37 4.39 11.29
CA VAL A 82 -7.76 4.41 9.97
C VAL A 82 -7.10 3.07 9.72
N VAL A 83 -7.39 2.45 8.59
CA VAL A 83 -6.82 1.15 8.22
C VAL A 83 -6.20 1.25 6.84
N GLU A 84 -4.97 0.76 6.70
CA GLU A 84 -4.32 0.54 5.42
C GLU A 84 -4.79 -0.79 4.85
N ILE A 85 -5.34 -0.79 3.64
CA ILE A 85 -5.77 -2.00 2.95
C ILE A 85 -5.17 -2.09 1.55
N ASP A 86 -5.03 -3.33 1.05
CA ASP A 86 -4.68 -3.59 -0.34
C ASP A 86 -5.75 -3.07 -1.29
N GLY A 87 -5.33 -2.60 -2.46
CA GLY A 87 -6.24 -2.10 -3.48
C GLY A 87 -7.24 -3.14 -3.98
N GLY A 88 -6.87 -4.42 -3.96
CA GLY A 88 -7.77 -5.52 -4.33
C GLY A 88 -8.97 -5.68 -3.40
N ASP A 89 -8.84 -5.23 -2.15
CA ASP A 89 -9.90 -5.33 -1.15
C ASP A 89 -10.82 -4.09 -1.11
N LEU A 90 -10.38 -2.96 -1.69
CA LEU A 90 -11.08 -1.68 -1.55
C LEU A 90 -12.51 -1.71 -2.09
N ALA A 91 -12.70 -2.18 -3.32
CA ALA A 91 -14.01 -2.21 -3.96
C ALA A 91 -14.98 -3.09 -3.15
N ARG A 92 -14.55 -4.30 -2.81
CA ARG A 92 -15.36 -5.25 -2.02
C ARG A 92 -15.71 -4.69 -0.64
N ALA A 93 -14.74 -4.11 0.07
CA ALA A 93 -15.00 -3.53 1.40
C ALA A 93 -15.97 -2.36 1.34
N CYS A 94 -15.95 -1.58 0.26
CA CYS A 94 -16.88 -0.47 0.03
C CYS A 94 -18.29 -0.98 -0.29
N ASP A 95 -18.42 -1.94 -1.22
CA ASP A 95 -19.69 -2.52 -1.66
C ASP A 95 -20.40 -3.30 -0.53
N ASP A 96 -19.62 -4.02 0.29
CA ASP A 96 -20.11 -4.72 1.49
C ASP A 96 -20.49 -3.77 2.63
N GLY A 97 -20.24 -2.44 2.49
CA GLY A 97 -20.53 -1.45 3.51
C GLY A 97 -19.67 -1.56 4.77
N LEU A 98 -18.47 -2.13 4.65
CA LEU A 98 -17.52 -2.31 5.76
C LEU A 98 -16.72 -1.05 6.08
N ILE A 99 -16.66 -0.10 5.15
CA ILE A 99 -15.88 1.13 5.27
C ILE A 99 -16.73 2.36 4.92
N GLU A 100 -16.33 3.50 5.44
CA GLU A 100 -17.02 4.79 5.25
C GLU A 100 -16.70 5.38 3.87
N LYS A 101 -17.67 6.11 3.29
CA LYS A 101 -17.38 7.06 2.22
C LYS A 101 -16.61 8.25 2.79
N LEU A 102 -15.56 8.66 2.10
CA LEU A 102 -14.67 9.72 2.55
C LEU A 102 -15.13 11.09 2.06
N ASP A 103 -15.50 11.97 2.98
CA ASP A 103 -15.93 13.34 2.65
C ASP A 103 -14.75 14.20 2.19
N LEU A 104 -13.53 13.90 2.62
CA LEU A 104 -12.31 14.58 2.19
C LEU A 104 -12.13 14.55 0.65
N LEU A 105 -12.58 13.49 -0.04
CA LEU A 105 -12.50 13.37 -1.50
C LEU A 105 -13.34 14.41 -2.27
N LYS A 106 -14.27 15.07 -1.58
CA LYS A 106 -15.08 16.19 -2.14
C LYS A 106 -14.33 17.52 -2.10
N THR A 107 -13.31 17.64 -1.25
CA THR A 107 -12.62 18.90 -0.94
C THR A 107 -11.18 18.97 -1.42
N ILE A 108 -10.56 17.83 -1.71
CA ILE A 108 -9.18 17.77 -2.24
C ILE A 108 -9.11 18.32 -3.67
N LYS A 109 -7.94 18.83 -4.03
CA LYS A 109 -7.63 19.19 -5.42
C LYS A 109 -7.22 17.92 -6.18
N LYS A 110 -8.20 17.31 -6.88
CA LYS A 110 -8.05 16.01 -7.55
C LYS A 110 -6.86 15.93 -8.51
N ASP A 111 -6.54 17.04 -9.19
CA ASP A 111 -5.42 17.11 -10.12
C ASP A 111 -4.04 16.90 -9.46
N ASP A 112 -3.96 17.05 -8.15
CA ASP A 112 -2.72 16.83 -7.42
C ASP A 112 -2.43 15.34 -7.16
N TYR A 113 -3.40 14.45 -7.39
CA TYR A 113 -3.30 13.04 -7.09
C TYR A 113 -3.29 12.16 -8.34
N LEU A 114 -2.78 10.94 -8.20
CA LEU A 114 -2.93 9.91 -9.22
C LEU A 114 -4.42 9.57 -9.35
N PRO A 115 -4.95 9.41 -10.57
CA PRO A 115 -6.37 9.07 -10.76
C PRO A 115 -6.80 7.83 -9.97
N GLU A 116 -5.95 6.80 -9.94
CA GLU A 116 -6.19 5.55 -9.24
C GLU A 116 -6.33 5.74 -7.72
N ALA A 117 -5.62 6.70 -7.16
CA ALA A 117 -5.64 6.98 -5.73
C ALA A 117 -6.97 7.58 -5.22
N ILE A 118 -7.81 8.07 -6.13
CA ILE A 118 -9.04 8.82 -5.82
C ILE A 118 -10.25 8.35 -6.63
N ASN A 119 -10.18 7.18 -7.25
CA ASN A 119 -11.24 6.63 -8.10
C ASN A 119 -12.33 5.86 -7.35
N ASN A 120 -12.16 5.64 -6.04
CA ASN A 120 -13.15 5.00 -5.16
C ASN A 120 -13.57 5.96 -4.04
N GLU A 121 -14.86 6.05 -3.78
CA GLU A 121 -15.41 6.99 -2.77
C GLU A 121 -15.12 6.59 -1.31
N CYS A 122 -14.70 5.34 -1.06
CA CYS A 122 -14.46 4.82 0.29
C CYS A 122 -12.98 4.78 0.68
N GLY A 123 -12.06 5.05 -0.25
CA GLY A 123 -10.63 4.99 0.02
C GLY A 123 -9.84 6.14 -0.58
N MET A 124 -8.78 6.52 0.09
CA MET A 124 -7.76 7.44 -0.42
C MET A 124 -6.45 6.69 -0.59
N GLY A 125 -5.89 6.70 -1.81
CA GLY A 125 -4.60 6.06 -2.06
C GLY A 125 -3.55 6.48 -1.03
N ALA A 126 -2.84 5.50 -0.49
CA ALA A 126 -1.79 5.72 0.50
C ALA A 126 -0.42 5.86 -0.19
N PHE A 127 -0.05 4.88 -0.98
CA PHE A 127 1.19 4.84 -1.77
C PHE A 127 1.08 3.79 -2.88
N VAL A 128 2.04 3.85 -3.82
CA VAL A 128 2.23 2.87 -4.89
C VAL A 128 3.39 1.95 -4.54
N TRP A 129 3.21 0.65 -4.66
CA TRP A 129 4.26 -0.33 -4.49
C TRP A 129 4.29 -1.32 -5.67
N SER A 130 5.38 -2.04 -5.80
CA SER A 130 5.54 -3.04 -6.87
C SER A 130 6.10 -4.33 -6.35
N THR A 131 5.64 -5.44 -6.94
CA THR A 131 6.40 -6.68 -6.96
C THR A 131 7.29 -6.67 -8.20
N ALA A 132 8.59 -6.75 -7.99
CA ALA A 132 9.59 -6.73 -9.04
C ALA A 132 10.61 -7.86 -8.82
N MET A 133 11.39 -8.19 -9.85
CA MET A 133 12.49 -9.12 -9.69
C MET A 133 13.62 -8.43 -8.92
N ALA A 134 14.22 -9.16 -7.98
CA ALA A 134 15.43 -8.74 -7.28
C ALA A 134 16.50 -9.83 -7.30
N TYR A 135 17.76 -9.41 -7.19
CA TYR A 135 18.91 -10.30 -7.09
C TYR A 135 20.03 -9.68 -6.23
N ASP A 136 20.94 -10.51 -5.72
CA ASP A 136 22.13 -10.07 -5.00
C ASP A 136 23.31 -9.91 -5.99
N ALA A 137 23.75 -8.67 -6.21
CA ALA A 137 24.81 -8.37 -7.17
C ALA A 137 26.22 -8.82 -6.70
N ASP A 138 26.40 -9.16 -5.43
CA ASP A 138 27.64 -9.75 -4.95
C ASP A 138 27.76 -11.23 -5.36
N LYS A 139 26.61 -11.91 -5.47
CA LYS A 139 26.54 -13.33 -5.81
C LYS A 139 26.28 -13.58 -7.29
N LEU A 140 25.40 -12.79 -7.91
CA LEU A 140 25.05 -12.92 -9.32
C LEU A 140 25.76 -11.84 -10.15
N LYS A 141 26.87 -12.23 -10.81
CA LYS A 141 27.73 -11.28 -11.55
C LYS A 141 27.13 -10.78 -12.86
N THR A 142 26.24 -11.55 -13.48
CA THR A 142 25.50 -11.13 -14.68
C THR A 142 24.11 -10.67 -14.26
N ALA A 143 23.78 -9.41 -14.51
CA ALA A 143 22.47 -8.85 -14.20
C ALA A 143 21.38 -9.48 -15.08
N PRO A 144 20.31 -10.06 -14.48
CA PRO A 144 19.15 -10.50 -15.26
C PRO A 144 18.41 -9.28 -15.82
N GLN A 145 17.74 -9.46 -16.97
CA GLN A 145 17.10 -8.37 -17.70
C GLN A 145 15.56 -8.37 -17.60
N GLY A 146 14.97 -9.47 -17.16
CA GLY A 146 13.51 -9.61 -17.05
C GLY A 146 13.08 -11.04 -16.77
N TRP A 147 11.78 -11.30 -16.82
CA TRP A 147 11.20 -12.57 -16.40
C TRP A 147 11.66 -13.77 -17.24
N VAL A 148 12.07 -13.58 -18.49
CA VAL A 148 12.68 -14.64 -19.31
C VAL A 148 13.96 -15.17 -18.64
N ASP A 149 14.82 -14.29 -18.15
CA ASP A 149 16.03 -14.67 -17.41
C ASP A 149 15.70 -15.33 -16.06
N PHE A 150 14.61 -14.93 -15.41
CA PHE A 150 14.15 -15.56 -14.18
C PHE A 150 13.80 -17.04 -14.37
N TRP A 151 13.25 -17.42 -15.53
CA TRP A 151 12.94 -18.79 -15.89
C TRP A 151 14.13 -19.58 -16.45
N ASP A 152 15.21 -18.91 -16.86
CA ASP A 152 16.39 -19.58 -17.43
C ASP A 152 17.31 -20.12 -16.31
N THR A 153 17.01 -21.32 -15.85
CA THR A 153 17.81 -22.00 -14.82
C THR A 153 19.14 -22.57 -15.36
N LYS A 154 19.39 -22.55 -16.68
CA LYS A 154 20.68 -22.93 -17.28
C LYS A 154 21.63 -21.74 -17.28
N LYS A 155 21.16 -20.57 -17.73
CA LYS A 155 21.95 -19.32 -17.71
C LYS A 155 22.19 -18.84 -16.28
N PHE A 156 21.21 -18.99 -15.41
CA PHE A 156 21.24 -18.59 -14.01
C PHE A 156 20.89 -19.78 -13.11
N PRO A 157 21.84 -20.68 -12.82
CA PRO A 157 21.58 -21.87 -12.00
C PRO A 157 21.28 -21.49 -10.54
N GLY A 158 20.29 -22.18 -9.93
CA GLY A 158 19.85 -21.99 -8.56
C GLY A 158 18.34 -21.79 -8.42
N LYS A 159 17.87 -21.64 -7.18
CA LYS A 159 16.44 -21.47 -6.88
C LYS A 159 15.94 -20.06 -7.14
N ARG A 160 14.62 -19.92 -7.20
CA ARG A 160 13.87 -18.67 -7.36
C ARG A 160 12.93 -18.45 -6.18
N GLY A 161 12.95 -17.26 -5.59
CA GLY A 161 11.97 -16.87 -4.59
C GLY A 161 10.68 -16.36 -5.25
N MET A 162 9.53 -16.95 -4.94
CA MET A 162 8.22 -16.48 -5.44
C MET A 162 7.19 -16.44 -4.33
N LYS A 163 6.23 -15.50 -4.41
CA LYS A 163 5.09 -15.43 -3.51
C LYS A 163 4.22 -16.68 -3.68
N LYS A 164 3.76 -17.26 -2.59
CA LYS A 164 2.84 -18.40 -2.59
C LYS A 164 1.40 -17.92 -2.84
N SER A 165 1.16 -17.38 -4.03
CA SER A 165 -0.11 -16.83 -4.47
C SER A 165 -0.20 -16.90 -5.99
N ALA A 166 -1.40 -17.05 -6.54
CA ALA A 166 -1.66 -16.92 -7.95
C ALA A 166 -1.39 -15.48 -8.42
N GLU A 167 -1.81 -14.51 -7.62
CA GLU A 167 -1.60 -13.09 -7.87
C GLU A 167 -0.10 -12.76 -7.94
N PHE A 168 0.28 -11.95 -8.89
CA PHE A 168 1.64 -11.65 -9.38
C PHE A 168 2.31 -12.83 -10.08
N THR A 169 2.15 -14.06 -9.58
CA THR A 169 2.85 -15.25 -10.09
C THR A 169 2.38 -15.61 -11.51
N LEU A 170 1.07 -15.49 -11.81
CA LEU A 170 0.53 -15.75 -13.15
C LEU A 170 0.95 -14.69 -14.16
N GLU A 171 1.00 -13.41 -13.74
CA GLU A 171 1.49 -12.30 -14.58
C GLU A 171 2.97 -12.53 -14.96
N PHE A 172 3.81 -12.87 -14.00
CA PHE A 172 5.22 -13.14 -14.24
C PHE A 172 5.44 -14.34 -15.14
N ALA A 173 4.65 -15.39 -14.98
CA ALA A 173 4.71 -16.58 -15.83
C ALA A 173 4.38 -16.23 -17.29
N LEU A 174 3.35 -15.41 -17.54
CA LEU A 174 3.00 -14.99 -18.90
C LEU A 174 4.09 -14.12 -19.53
N MET A 175 4.65 -13.17 -18.77
CA MET A 175 5.75 -12.34 -19.25
C MET A 175 7.00 -13.17 -19.53
N ALA A 176 7.31 -14.15 -18.70
CA ALA A 176 8.39 -15.12 -18.95
C ALA A 176 8.13 -15.98 -20.19
N ASP A 177 6.87 -16.20 -20.57
CA ASP A 177 6.48 -16.92 -21.78
C ASP A 177 6.32 -16.01 -23.01
N GLY A 178 6.81 -14.76 -22.91
CA GLY A 178 6.89 -13.81 -24.01
C GLY A 178 5.62 -12.99 -24.26
N VAL A 179 4.67 -12.98 -23.34
CA VAL A 179 3.50 -12.08 -23.42
C VAL A 179 3.96 -10.65 -23.11
N PRO A 180 3.73 -9.66 -24.00
CA PRO A 180 4.04 -8.27 -23.72
C PRO A 180 3.29 -7.76 -22.48
N THR A 181 3.90 -6.88 -21.70
CA THR A 181 3.33 -6.32 -20.45
C THR A 181 1.93 -5.76 -20.65
N LYS A 182 1.70 -5.03 -21.74
CA LYS A 182 0.39 -4.43 -22.09
C LYS A 182 -0.73 -5.46 -22.40
N ASP A 183 -0.37 -6.70 -22.71
CA ASP A 183 -1.32 -7.75 -23.11
C ASP A 183 -1.55 -8.80 -22.01
N VAL A 184 -0.87 -8.68 -20.84
CA VAL A 184 -0.93 -9.69 -19.76
C VAL A 184 -2.36 -9.97 -19.34
N TYR A 185 -3.14 -8.96 -18.97
CA TYR A 185 -4.53 -9.17 -18.55
C TYR A 185 -5.48 -9.52 -19.68
N LYS A 186 -5.20 -9.11 -20.91
CA LYS A 186 -5.95 -9.58 -22.08
C LYS A 186 -5.80 -11.09 -22.26
N VAL A 187 -4.62 -11.63 -21.97
CA VAL A 187 -4.37 -13.08 -22.04
C VAL A 187 -4.97 -13.78 -20.82
N LEU A 188 -4.76 -13.25 -19.59
CA LEU A 188 -5.31 -13.82 -18.35
C LEU A 188 -6.84 -13.88 -18.35
N ASN A 189 -7.53 -12.95 -18.98
CA ASN A 189 -8.99 -12.97 -19.12
C ASN A 189 -9.52 -14.13 -19.99
N THR A 190 -8.66 -15.07 -20.41
CA THR A 190 -9.05 -16.26 -21.16
C THR A 190 -8.62 -17.52 -20.44
N LYS A 191 -9.46 -18.56 -20.47
CA LYS A 191 -9.09 -19.87 -19.94
C LYS A 191 -7.75 -20.38 -20.50
N ALA A 192 -7.55 -20.23 -21.82
CA ALA A 192 -6.31 -20.63 -22.48
C ALA A 192 -5.09 -19.89 -21.98
N GLY A 193 -5.23 -18.59 -21.67
CA GLY A 193 -4.16 -17.77 -21.09
C GLY A 193 -3.81 -18.19 -19.67
N VAL A 194 -4.80 -18.47 -18.83
CA VAL A 194 -4.58 -19.01 -17.49
C VAL A 194 -3.87 -20.36 -17.56
N ASP A 195 -4.35 -21.28 -18.44
CA ASP A 195 -3.71 -22.58 -18.64
C ASP A 195 -2.25 -22.44 -19.13
N ARG A 196 -1.98 -21.46 -19.98
CA ARG A 196 -0.64 -21.11 -20.46
C ARG A 196 0.27 -20.64 -19.31
N ALA A 197 -0.22 -19.79 -18.41
CA ALA A 197 0.52 -19.34 -17.24
C ALA A 197 0.91 -20.51 -16.31
N PHE A 198 -0.04 -21.39 -15.98
CA PHE A 198 0.24 -22.58 -15.17
C PHE A 198 1.23 -23.54 -15.85
N LYS A 199 1.09 -23.78 -17.15
CA LYS A 199 2.05 -24.58 -17.93
C LYS A 199 3.46 -23.99 -17.90
N LYS A 200 3.58 -22.66 -17.90
CA LYS A 200 4.87 -21.99 -17.75
C LYS A 200 5.44 -22.16 -16.34
N LEU A 201 4.59 -22.10 -15.32
CA LEU A 201 4.99 -22.34 -13.92
C LEU A 201 5.47 -23.77 -13.70
N ASP A 202 4.90 -24.78 -14.37
CA ASP A 202 5.35 -26.19 -14.30
C ASP A 202 6.85 -26.32 -14.60
N GLN A 203 7.39 -25.51 -15.51
CA GLN A 203 8.81 -25.53 -15.90
C GLN A 203 9.74 -25.07 -14.76
N LEU A 204 9.27 -24.14 -13.93
CA LEU A 204 10.07 -23.54 -12.86
C LEU A 204 9.79 -24.16 -11.49
N LYS A 205 8.67 -24.81 -11.30
CA LYS A 205 8.17 -25.33 -10.02
C LYS A 205 9.22 -26.08 -9.19
N PRO A 206 10.06 -26.98 -9.73
CA PRO A 206 11.07 -27.70 -8.97
C PRO A 206 12.16 -26.78 -8.37
N ASN A 207 12.30 -25.58 -8.92
CA ASN A 207 13.32 -24.59 -8.53
C ASN A 207 12.76 -23.41 -7.75
N ILE A 208 11.48 -23.45 -7.32
CA ILE A 208 10.87 -22.35 -6.58
C ILE A 208 11.02 -22.59 -5.07
N GLN A 209 11.45 -21.55 -4.39
CA GLN A 209 11.33 -21.40 -2.94
C GLN A 209 10.21 -20.39 -2.67
N TRP A 210 9.13 -20.92 -2.13
CA TRP A 210 7.92 -20.12 -1.87
C TRP A 210 8.08 -19.25 -0.60
N TRP A 211 7.48 -18.09 -0.62
CA TRP A 211 7.41 -17.21 0.54
C TRP A 211 5.99 -16.68 0.75
N ASP A 212 5.61 -16.47 2.02
CA ASP A 212 4.34 -15.86 2.42
C ASP A 212 4.56 -14.47 3.03
N ALA A 213 5.66 -14.27 3.78
CA ALA A 213 5.97 -13.00 4.41
C ALA A 213 6.90 -12.14 3.54
N GLY A 214 6.54 -10.87 3.32
CA GLY A 214 7.24 -9.97 2.40
C GLY A 214 8.71 -9.64 2.75
N ALA A 215 9.17 -9.96 3.97
CA ALA A 215 10.58 -9.82 4.35
C ALA A 215 11.47 -10.99 3.86
N LEU A 216 10.89 -12.16 3.60
CA LEU A 216 11.64 -13.39 3.27
C LEU A 216 12.45 -13.30 1.97
N PRO A 217 11.97 -12.70 0.86
CA PRO A 217 12.74 -12.62 -0.37
C PRO A 217 14.11 -11.97 -0.21
N ALA A 218 14.20 -10.85 0.52
CA ALA A 218 15.49 -10.20 0.80
C ALA A 218 16.41 -11.09 1.62
N GLN A 219 15.87 -11.78 2.62
CA GLN A 219 16.65 -12.72 3.45
C GLN A 219 17.19 -13.90 2.62
N TYR A 220 16.35 -14.50 1.77
CA TYR A 220 16.76 -15.61 0.88
C TYR A 220 17.87 -15.18 -0.10
N LEU A 221 17.78 -13.97 -0.66
CA LEU A 221 18.81 -13.43 -1.54
C LEU A 221 20.13 -13.23 -0.79
N VAL A 222 20.09 -12.60 0.39
CA VAL A 222 21.26 -12.33 1.23
C VAL A 222 21.88 -13.63 1.74
N ALA A 223 21.09 -14.63 2.11
CA ALA A 223 21.58 -15.96 2.49
C ALA A 223 22.17 -16.73 1.29
N GLY A 224 21.67 -16.48 0.07
CA GLY A 224 22.02 -17.23 -1.13
C GLY A 224 21.17 -18.48 -1.32
N ASP A 225 20.05 -18.57 -0.63
CA ASP A 225 19.06 -19.63 -0.79
C ASP A 225 18.40 -19.60 -2.16
N VAL A 226 18.28 -18.39 -2.73
CA VAL A 226 17.80 -18.13 -4.08
C VAL A 226 18.73 -17.18 -4.83
N VAL A 227 18.79 -17.29 -6.15
CA VAL A 227 19.62 -16.41 -7.00
C VAL A 227 18.84 -15.18 -7.48
N MET A 228 17.53 -15.30 -7.59
CA MET A 228 16.59 -14.23 -7.91
C MET A 228 15.30 -14.43 -7.11
N ALA A 229 14.61 -13.35 -6.82
CA ALA A 229 13.31 -13.39 -6.16
C ALA A 229 12.35 -12.39 -6.76
N ALA A 230 11.07 -12.75 -6.92
CA ALA A 230 9.98 -11.79 -6.96
C ALA A 230 9.85 -11.21 -5.54
N ALA A 231 9.87 -9.88 -5.39
CA ALA A 231 9.93 -9.23 -4.08
C ALA A 231 9.24 -7.86 -4.11
N TYR A 232 8.73 -7.44 -2.97
CA TYR A 232 8.22 -6.08 -2.80
C TYR A 232 9.38 -5.09 -2.80
N ASN A 233 9.33 -4.11 -3.71
CA ASN A 233 10.43 -3.18 -3.92
C ASN A 233 10.86 -2.43 -2.65
N GLY A 234 9.92 -2.02 -1.81
CA GLY A 234 10.25 -1.34 -0.55
C GLY A 234 10.96 -2.23 0.47
N ARG A 235 10.77 -3.56 0.41
CA ARG A 235 11.50 -4.51 1.27
C ARG A 235 12.93 -4.72 0.77
N ILE A 236 13.14 -4.66 -0.54
CA ILE A 236 14.49 -4.66 -1.13
C ILE A 236 15.21 -3.35 -0.80
N ASP A 237 14.54 -2.20 -0.93
CA ASP A 237 15.09 -0.89 -0.53
C ASP A 237 15.52 -0.87 0.95
N ALA A 238 14.71 -1.43 1.85
CA ALA A 238 15.08 -1.53 3.27
C ALA A 238 16.40 -2.31 3.46
N ALA A 239 16.56 -3.46 2.79
CA ALA A 239 17.80 -4.24 2.84
C ALA A 239 18.97 -3.48 2.19
N GLN A 240 18.76 -2.73 1.12
CA GLN A 240 19.79 -1.88 0.51
C GLN A 240 20.28 -0.80 1.48
N ARG A 241 19.36 -0.18 2.24
CA ARG A 241 19.69 0.80 3.29
C ARG A 241 20.52 0.21 4.43
N GLU A 242 20.36 -1.10 4.69
CA GLU A 242 21.18 -1.87 5.62
C GLU A 242 22.53 -2.31 5.01
N GLY A 243 22.87 -1.84 3.81
CA GLY A 243 24.14 -2.10 3.14
C GLY A 243 24.18 -3.39 2.31
N LYS A 244 23.03 -4.05 2.07
CA LYS A 244 22.98 -5.23 1.18
C LYS A 244 23.01 -4.80 -0.28
N ASN A 245 23.85 -5.45 -1.09
CA ASN A 245 24.01 -5.12 -2.52
C ASN A 245 22.93 -5.78 -3.38
N LEU A 246 21.66 -5.67 -2.94
CA LEU A 246 20.51 -6.12 -3.73
C LEU A 246 20.21 -5.14 -4.85
N LYS A 247 19.72 -5.64 -5.98
CA LYS A 247 19.28 -4.85 -7.13
C LYS A 247 17.87 -5.22 -7.51
N VAL A 248 17.11 -4.24 -7.99
CA VAL A 248 15.76 -4.41 -8.54
C VAL A 248 15.83 -4.35 -10.07
N VAL A 249 15.17 -5.29 -10.72
CA VAL A 249 14.94 -5.28 -12.19
C VAL A 249 13.50 -4.84 -12.39
N TRP A 250 13.30 -3.64 -12.91
CA TRP A 250 11.99 -3.01 -13.05
C TRP A 250 11.19 -3.48 -14.26
N SER A 251 11.87 -4.04 -15.30
CA SER A 251 11.19 -4.53 -16.50
C SER A 251 10.17 -5.61 -16.15
N GLY A 252 8.91 -5.36 -16.48
CA GLY A 252 7.79 -6.24 -16.16
C GLY A 252 7.43 -6.30 -14.66
N SER A 253 7.78 -5.27 -13.87
CA SER A 253 7.26 -5.16 -12.52
C SER A 253 5.74 -5.01 -12.53
N VAL A 254 5.06 -5.55 -11.52
CA VAL A 254 3.61 -5.38 -11.36
C VAL A 254 3.39 -4.45 -10.18
N TYR A 255 2.70 -3.32 -10.39
CA TYR A 255 2.44 -2.33 -9.36
C TYR A 255 0.96 -2.26 -8.98
N THR A 256 0.72 -1.88 -7.74
CA THR A 256 -0.60 -1.60 -7.18
C THR A 256 -0.50 -0.50 -6.12
N LEU A 257 -1.64 -0.14 -5.54
CA LEU A 257 -1.74 0.85 -4.48
C LEU A 257 -2.33 0.21 -3.23
N ASP A 258 -1.85 0.68 -2.08
CA ASP A 258 -2.58 0.55 -0.83
C ASP A 258 -3.43 1.80 -0.59
N TYR A 259 -4.46 1.65 0.23
CA TYR A 259 -5.43 2.69 0.51
C TYR A 259 -5.65 2.89 2.01
N TRP A 260 -5.78 4.15 2.39
CA TRP A 260 -6.33 4.53 3.68
C TRP A 260 -7.85 4.46 3.62
N VAL A 261 -8.44 3.71 4.53
CA VAL A 261 -9.89 3.59 4.70
C VAL A 261 -10.29 3.81 6.15
N ILE A 262 -11.57 4.10 6.38
CA ILE A 262 -12.16 4.28 7.71
C ILE A 262 -13.21 3.18 7.90
N PRO A 263 -13.08 2.28 8.87
CA PRO A 263 -14.10 1.27 9.15
C PRO A 263 -15.46 1.90 9.45
N LYS A 264 -16.52 1.29 8.93
CA LYS A 264 -17.90 1.77 9.10
C LYS A 264 -18.27 1.84 10.58
N GLY A 265 -18.71 3.02 11.02
CA GLY A 265 -19.08 3.27 12.41
C GLY A 265 -17.91 3.63 13.33
N SER A 266 -16.74 3.97 12.80
CA SER A 266 -15.67 4.60 13.61
C SER A 266 -16.18 5.86 14.27
N PRO A 267 -16.02 6.02 15.61
CA PRO A 267 -16.48 7.21 16.32
C PRO A 267 -15.65 8.45 15.98
N ASN A 268 -14.47 8.27 15.38
CA ASN A 268 -13.49 9.32 15.12
C ASN A 268 -13.37 9.71 13.63
N LYS A 269 -14.40 9.44 12.78
CA LYS A 269 -14.33 9.63 11.32
C LYS A 269 -13.73 10.99 10.92
N ALA A 270 -14.17 12.10 11.53
CA ALA A 270 -13.66 13.43 11.18
C ALA A 270 -12.17 13.63 11.50
N ALA A 271 -11.68 13.05 12.59
CA ALA A 271 -10.25 13.08 12.94
C ALA A 271 -9.45 12.12 12.05
N ALA A 272 -10.00 10.97 11.69
CA ALA A 272 -9.43 10.01 10.76
C ALA A 272 -9.26 10.63 9.36
N GLU A 273 -10.26 11.34 8.84
CA GLU A 273 -10.15 12.06 7.56
C GLU A 273 -9.06 13.16 7.59
N LYS A 274 -8.91 13.87 8.71
CA LYS A 274 -7.81 14.82 8.88
C LYS A 274 -6.45 14.13 8.85
N PHE A 275 -6.33 12.96 9.47
CA PHE A 275 -5.10 12.15 9.40
C PHE A 275 -4.81 11.70 7.97
N ILE A 276 -5.80 11.18 7.25
CA ILE A 276 -5.65 10.75 5.85
C ILE A 276 -5.22 11.93 4.97
N SER A 277 -5.86 13.08 5.11
CA SER A 277 -5.48 14.30 4.38
C SER A 277 -4.04 14.72 4.69
N PHE A 278 -3.62 14.65 5.96
CA PHE A 278 -2.25 14.94 6.37
C PHE A 278 -1.27 13.93 5.80
N ALA A 279 -1.57 12.63 5.85
CA ALA A 279 -0.72 11.57 5.34
C ALA A 279 -0.53 11.62 3.82
N THR A 280 -1.49 12.18 3.09
CA THR A 280 -1.45 12.32 1.62
C THR A 280 -1.01 13.71 1.15
N ASP A 281 -0.62 14.59 2.06
CA ASP A 281 0.04 15.87 1.72
C ASP A 281 1.42 15.63 1.11
N ALA A 282 1.79 16.46 0.11
CA ALA A 282 3.00 16.28 -0.65
C ALA A 282 4.29 16.32 0.19
N ALA A 283 4.35 17.19 1.20
CA ALA A 283 5.52 17.31 2.06
C ALA A 283 5.67 16.10 2.98
N ASN A 284 4.57 15.55 3.49
CA ASN A 284 4.58 14.37 4.35
C ASN A 284 4.87 13.09 3.54
N GLN A 285 4.32 12.97 2.33
CA GLN A 285 4.66 11.87 1.41
C GLN A 285 6.13 11.92 0.96
N LYS A 286 6.75 13.10 0.87
CA LYS A 286 8.20 13.22 0.67
C LYS A 286 8.98 12.54 1.80
N VAL A 287 8.60 12.78 3.04
CA VAL A 287 9.27 12.13 4.19
C VAL A 287 9.10 10.62 4.11
N TYR A 288 7.91 10.15 3.76
CA TYR A 288 7.62 8.73 3.60
C TYR A 288 8.49 8.10 2.50
N ALA A 289 8.51 8.66 1.28
CA ALA A 289 9.29 8.15 0.16
C ALA A 289 10.82 8.16 0.41
N ASN A 290 11.30 9.08 1.24
CA ASN A 290 12.69 9.11 1.68
C ASN A 290 13.04 7.99 2.68
N ASN A 291 12.05 7.38 3.33
CA ASN A 291 12.26 6.33 4.33
C ASN A 291 11.94 4.92 3.79
N ILE A 292 11.15 4.80 2.73
CA ILE A 292 10.87 3.54 2.03
C ILE A 292 10.58 3.84 0.56
N ALA A 293 11.09 3.02 -0.36
CA ALA A 293 10.96 3.25 -1.80
C ALA A 293 9.55 2.91 -2.33
N TYR A 294 8.52 3.46 -1.71
CA TYR A 294 7.14 3.41 -2.20
C TYR A 294 6.76 4.73 -2.85
N GLY A 295 6.05 4.66 -3.97
CA GLY A 295 5.70 5.82 -4.76
C GLY A 295 4.60 6.67 -4.10
N PRO A 296 4.75 8.00 -4.08
CA PRO A 296 3.71 8.88 -3.57
C PRO A 296 2.49 8.87 -4.50
N VAL A 297 1.30 9.01 -3.92
CA VAL A 297 0.06 9.21 -4.68
C VAL A 297 -0.19 10.68 -5.02
N ASN A 298 0.42 11.60 -4.27
CA ASN A 298 0.38 13.03 -4.58
C ASN A 298 1.50 13.37 -5.57
N LYS A 299 1.12 13.76 -6.80
CA LYS A 299 2.05 14.06 -7.89
C LYS A 299 3.02 15.21 -7.59
N ASN A 300 2.63 16.13 -6.71
CA ASN A 300 3.51 17.24 -6.32
C ASN A 300 4.69 16.77 -5.46
N THR A 301 4.57 15.62 -4.80
CA THR A 301 5.67 15.02 -4.03
C THR A 301 6.89 14.74 -4.90
N LEU A 302 6.68 14.27 -6.15
CA LEU A 302 7.78 13.95 -7.07
C LEU A 302 8.69 15.15 -7.34
N LYS A 303 8.15 16.36 -7.29
CA LYS A 303 8.92 17.62 -7.47
C LYS A 303 9.79 17.97 -6.26
N LEU A 304 9.53 17.34 -5.13
CA LEU A 304 10.24 17.58 -3.86
C LEU A 304 11.34 16.55 -3.59
N LEU A 305 11.39 15.45 -4.35
CA LEU A 305 12.32 14.35 -4.17
C LEU A 305 13.61 14.58 -4.97
N ASP A 306 14.73 14.07 -4.44
CA ASP A 306 15.99 14.04 -5.18
C ASP A 306 16.02 12.90 -6.23
N ALA A 307 16.95 12.98 -7.17
CA ALA A 307 17.07 12.02 -8.25
C ALA A 307 17.31 10.59 -7.74
N LYS A 308 18.12 10.42 -6.70
CA LYS A 308 18.44 9.12 -6.13
C LYS A 308 17.19 8.44 -5.53
N THR A 309 16.37 9.20 -4.84
CA THR A 309 15.09 8.69 -4.32
C THR A 309 14.15 8.34 -5.46
N LEU A 310 14.00 9.24 -6.46
CA LEU A 310 13.14 9.01 -7.63
C LEU A 310 13.51 7.73 -8.38
N ASP A 311 14.81 7.46 -8.58
CA ASP A 311 15.30 6.26 -9.31
C ASP A 311 14.88 4.93 -8.66
N ASN A 312 14.57 4.95 -7.37
CA ASN A 312 14.13 3.76 -6.63
C ASN A 312 12.60 3.62 -6.51
N LEU A 313 11.82 4.59 -7.01
CA LEU A 313 10.36 4.54 -6.91
C LEU A 313 9.72 3.79 -8.10
N PRO A 314 8.68 2.99 -7.86
CA PRO A 314 7.91 2.35 -8.94
C PRO A 314 7.25 3.38 -9.87
N THR A 315 6.99 4.59 -9.36
CA THR A 315 6.33 5.69 -10.08
C THR A 315 7.29 6.57 -10.88
N SER A 316 8.61 6.31 -10.85
CA SER A 316 9.53 7.04 -11.73
C SER A 316 9.30 6.67 -13.20
N ALA A 317 9.49 7.63 -14.10
CA ALA A 317 9.23 7.42 -15.53
C ALA A 317 10.04 6.26 -16.14
N ALA A 318 11.26 6.03 -15.65
CA ALA A 318 12.11 4.95 -16.11
C ALA A 318 11.58 3.58 -15.63
N ASN A 319 11.21 3.46 -14.36
CA ASN A 319 10.77 2.20 -13.77
C ASN A 319 9.35 1.81 -14.18
N ALA A 320 8.48 2.80 -14.41
CA ALA A 320 7.10 2.60 -14.84
C ALA A 320 6.96 2.24 -16.33
N LYS A 321 8.03 2.42 -17.15
CA LYS A 321 7.95 2.30 -18.62
C LYS A 321 7.35 0.98 -19.10
N ASP A 322 7.77 -0.15 -18.51
CA ASP A 322 7.35 -1.49 -18.87
C ASP A 322 6.63 -2.18 -17.69
N ALA A 323 6.16 -1.39 -16.73
CA ALA A 323 5.42 -1.91 -15.59
C ALA A 323 3.97 -2.29 -15.97
N VAL A 324 3.44 -3.26 -15.28
CA VAL A 324 2.03 -3.70 -15.39
C VAL A 324 1.27 -3.17 -14.18
N GLN A 325 0.17 -2.47 -14.40
CA GLN A 325 -0.76 -2.19 -13.31
C GLN A 325 -1.52 -3.47 -12.95
N LEU A 326 -1.53 -3.84 -11.67
CA LEU A 326 -2.35 -4.93 -11.18
C LEU A 326 -3.83 -4.61 -11.49
N SER A 327 -4.49 -5.50 -12.22
CA SER A 327 -5.92 -5.33 -12.51
C SER A 327 -6.75 -5.77 -11.32
N GLN A 328 -7.14 -4.83 -10.48
CA GLN A 328 -8.00 -5.09 -9.33
C GLN A 328 -9.32 -5.74 -9.77
N GLN A 329 -9.90 -5.28 -10.90
CA GLN A 329 -11.13 -5.86 -11.44
C GLN A 329 -10.93 -7.34 -11.77
N PHE A 330 -9.85 -7.70 -12.47
CA PHE A 330 -9.55 -9.10 -12.80
C PHE A 330 -9.43 -9.97 -11.54
N TRP A 331 -8.69 -9.50 -10.54
CA TRP A 331 -8.50 -10.25 -9.30
C TRP A 331 -9.76 -10.29 -8.42
N THR A 332 -10.60 -9.26 -8.45
CA THR A 332 -11.94 -9.31 -7.83
C THR A 332 -12.82 -10.36 -8.47
N ASP A 333 -12.82 -10.45 -9.80
CA ASP A 333 -13.71 -11.36 -10.54
C ASP A 333 -13.22 -12.83 -10.53
N HIS A 334 -11.90 -13.06 -10.52
CA HIS A 334 -11.30 -14.39 -10.74
C HIS A 334 -10.39 -14.86 -9.61
N GLY A 335 -10.06 -13.99 -8.65
CA GLY A 335 -9.02 -14.27 -7.66
C GLY A 335 -9.30 -15.50 -6.82
N GLU A 336 -10.53 -15.69 -6.34
CA GLU A 336 -10.88 -16.85 -5.51
C GLU A 336 -10.68 -18.17 -6.26
N GLU A 337 -11.17 -18.27 -7.50
CA GLU A 337 -11.01 -19.47 -8.34
C GLU A 337 -9.52 -19.73 -8.64
N LEU A 338 -8.78 -18.69 -8.98
CA LEU A 338 -7.37 -18.82 -9.34
C LEU A 338 -6.49 -19.18 -8.13
N GLU A 339 -6.76 -18.64 -6.94
CA GLU A 339 -6.07 -19.03 -5.72
C GLU A 339 -6.38 -20.47 -5.31
N GLN A 340 -7.62 -20.92 -5.42
CA GLN A 340 -7.99 -22.32 -5.21
C GLN A 340 -7.26 -23.25 -6.19
N ARG A 341 -7.23 -22.88 -7.48
CA ARG A 341 -6.50 -23.62 -8.51
C ARG A 341 -5.00 -23.64 -8.22
N PHE A 342 -4.42 -22.51 -7.81
CA PHE A 342 -3.01 -22.39 -7.47
C PHE A 342 -2.64 -23.25 -6.25
N ALA A 343 -3.47 -23.23 -5.20
CA ALA A 343 -3.29 -24.10 -4.03
C ALA A 343 -3.31 -25.58 -4.39
N ALA A 344 -4.24 -25.99 -5.24
CA ALA A 344 -4.31 -27.37 -5.75
C ALA A 344 -3.11 -27.72 -6.66
N TRP A 345 -2.61 -26.77 -7.45
CA TRP A 345 -1.44 -26.94 -8.31
C TRP A 345 -0.14 -27.06 -7.50
N ILE A 346 0.03 -26.23 -6.47
CA ILE A 346 1.24 -26.25 -5.61
C ILE A 346 1.36 -27.58 -4.84
N ALA A 347 0.23 -28.17 -4.43
CA ALA A 347 0.17 -29.41 -3.65
C ALA A 347 0.54 -30.68 -4.46
N LYS A 348 0.53 -30.61 -5.78
CA LYS A 348 0.96 -31.71 -6.70
C LYS A 348 2.47 -31.72 -6.83
#